data_5ae0a755beb190145eccfea04d3bc58f
#
_entry.id   5ae0a755beb190145eccfea04d3bc58f
#
_cell.length_a   1.000
_cell.length_b   1.000
_cell.length_c   1.000
_cell.angle_alpha   90.00
_cell.angle_beta   90.00
_cell.angle_gamma   90.00
#
_symmetry.space_group_name_H-M   'P 1'
#
loop_
_entity.id
_entity.type
_entity.pdbx_description
1 polymer ?
#
loop_
_entity_poly.entity_id
_entity_poly.type
_entity_poly.pdbx_seq_one_letter_code
_entity_poly.pdbx_strand_id
1 'polypeptide(L)'
;MEKHTFICGSVRNCGKYIDDVFANIGKIIHYFNDYRILLSVDVSKDNTLLKLQKYQQIYADKMIVLVNDQPLSPIRVERISNSRNRILERIRQFMGETPNYWRYFIMMDFDDVCSCPINEKIIPYYLSAKSPEWDCLTFNRKNYYDIWALSFENYIYSCWSFPNPQKVINDMKKRITRQLSSLTKYDLYRCYSAFNGFGIYRLDKFIDCEYRWIIDLKQYPRKRLEANFKLVGSRAMIKDPNQDCEHRSFHFQAIQKHDAKIMISPHILFLQ
;
A
#
# COMPACT_ATOMS: atom_id res chain seq x y z
N MET A 1 -3.50 15.95 18.91
CA MET A 1 -3.71 14.49 19.07
C MET A 1 -2.41 13.81 18.70
N GLU A 2 -1.89 12.95 19.54
CA GLU A 2 -0.63 12.24 19.31
C GLU A 2 -0.73 11.32 18.09
N LYS A 3 0.39 11.22 17.38
CA LYS A 3 0.49 10.49 16.11
C LYS A 3 1.48 9.34 16.31
N HIS A 4 0.95 8.14 16.59
CA HIS A 4 1.76 6.94 16.71
C HIS A 4 1.52 6.05 15.50
N THR A 5 2.60 5.44 14.97
CA THR A 5 2.55 4.69 13.70
C THR A 5 3.33 3.40 13.75
N PHE A 6 2.88 2.42 12.98
CA PHE A 6 3.70 1.29 12.57
C PHE A 6 4.27 1.57 11.18
N ILE A 7 5.53 1.24 10.94
CA ILE A 7 6.17 1.26 9.62
C ILE A 7 6.38 -0.18 9.21
N CYS A 8 5.76 -0.58 8.11
CA CYS A 8 5.57 -1.97 7.75
C CYS A 8 6.09 -2.25 6.34
N GLY A 9 6.62 -3.46 6.13
CA GLY A 9 7.01 -3.91 4.81
C GLY A 9 7.16 -5.42 4.71
N SER A 10 6.83 -5.94 3.52
CA SER A 10 7.13 -7.32 3.13
C SER A 10 8.47 -7.34 2.41
N VAL A 11 9.41 -8.16 2.89
CA VAL A 11 10.81 -8.11 2.44
C VAL A 11 11.25 -9.47 1.91
N ARG A 12 11.83 -9.48 0.70
CA ARG A 12 12.44 -10.67 0.12
C ARG A 12 13.44 -10.28 -0.97
N ASN A 13 14.69 -10.73 -0.88
CA ASN A 13 15.76 -10.43 -1.83
C ASN A 13 15.91 -8.92 -2.10
N CYS A 14 15.92 -8.13 -1.04
CA CYS A 14 15.98 -6.66 -1.09
C CYS A 14 17.29 -6.11 -0.54
N GLY A 15 18.30 -6.95 -0.27
CA GLY A 15 19.54 -6.56 0.38
C GLY A 15 20.24 -5.36 -0.26
N LYS A 16 20.13 -5.21 -1.57
CA LYS A 16 20.68 -4.06 -2.30
C LYS A 16 20.07 -2.72 -1.86
N TYR A 17 18.78 -2.70 -1.49
CA TYR A 17 18.00 -1.48 -1.29
C TYR A 17 17.77 -1.13 0.19
N ILE A 18 18.02 -2.06 1.10
CA ILE A 18 17.67 -1.92 2.52
C ILE A 18 18.25 -0.66 3.14
N ASP A 19 19.52 -0.34 2.89
CA ASP A 19 20.18 0.82 3.51
C ASP A 19 19.49 2.15 3.09
N ASP A 20 19.15 2.30 1.82
CA ASP A 20 18.46 3.48 1.30
C ASP A 20 17.03 3.58 1.84
N VAL A 21 16.32 2.43 1.92
CA VAL A 21 14.96 2.39 2.50
C VAL A 21 14.99 2.78 3.97
N PHE A 22 15.96 2.29 4.76
CA PHE A 22 16.11 2.69 6.16
C PHE A 22 16.53 4.15 6.33
N ALA A 23 17.33 4.71 5.42
CA ALA A 23 17.62 6.15 5.39
C ALA A 23 16.33 6.97 5.20
N ASN A 24 15.40 6.50 4.35
CA ASN A 24 14.11 7.14 4.16
C ASN A 24 13.19 6.94 5.39
N ILE A 25 13.16 5.76 6.01
CA ILE A 25 12.43 5.51 7.26
C ILE A 25 12.92 6.47 8.35
N GLY A 26 14.24 6.67 8.48
CA GLY A 26 14.82 7.61 9.43
C GLY A 26 14.28 9.03 9.29
N LYS A 27 13.96 9.48 8.06
CA LYS A 27 13.33 10.80 7.81
C LYS A 27 11.84 10.81 8.15
N ILE A 28 11.13 9.70 7.91
CA ILE A 28 9.68 9.59 8.14
C ILE A 28 9.35 9.60 9.64
N ILE A 29 10.10 8.86 10.45
CA ILE A 29 9.80 8.65 11.88
C ILE A 29 9.75 9.96 12.68
N HIS A 30 10.46 11.01 12.26
CA HIS A 30 10.47 12.30 12.93
C HIS A 30 9.11 13.03 12.93
N TYR A 31 8.16 12.61 12.10
CA TYR A 31 6.82 13.20 12.02
C TYR A 31 5.81 12.52 12.94
N PHE A 32 6.24 11.49 13.69
CA PHE A 32 5.40 10.74 14.62
C PHE A 32 5.94 10.83 16.05
N ASN A 33 5.02 10.84 17.02
CA ASN A 33 5.37 10.90 18.44
C ASN A 33 5.99 9.60 18.94
N ASP A 34 5.53 8.47 18.40
CA ASP A 34 6.14 7.15 18.60
C ASP A 34 5.92 6.27 17.37
N TYR A 35 6.78 5.26 17.21
CA TYR A 35 6.72 4.34 16.09
C TYR A 35 7.17 2.93 16.48
N ARG A 36 6.78 1.96 15.66
CA ARG A 36 7.35 0.61 15.61
C ARG A 36 7.58 0.23 14.16
N ILE A 37 8.69 -0.45 13.89
CA ILE A 37 9.01 -1.00 12.57
C ILE A 37 8.68 -2.49 12.59
N LEU A 38 7.76 -2.93 11.73
CA LEU A 38 7.31 -4.31 11.63
C LEU A 38 7.58 -4.84 10.22
N LEU A 39 8.55 -5.72 10.07
CA LEU A 39 8.92 -6.30 8.78
C LEU A 39 8.62 -7.79 8.75
N SER A 40 7.92 -8.25 7.72
CA SER A 40 7.74 -9.67 7.44
C SER A 40 8.71 -10.10 6.35
N VAL A 41 9.58 -11.04 6.67
CA VAL A 41 10.70 -11.46 5.81
C VAL A 41 10.50 -12.90 5.39
N ASP A 42 10.42 -13.13 4.08
CA ASP A 42 10.46 -14.45 3.49
C ASP A 42 11.92 -14.87 3.22
N VAL A 43 12.15 -16.18 3.10
CA VAL A 43 13.48 -16.74 2.78
C VAL A 43 14.09 -16.01 1.59
N SER A 44 15.25 -15.42 1.82
CA SER A 44 16.01 -14.61 0.86
C SER A 44 17.32 -15.30 0.50
N LYS A 45 17.77 -15.15 -0.77
CA LYS A 45 19.02 -15.75 -1.28
C LYS A 45 20.21 -14.80 -1.21
N ASP A 46 19.98 -13.56 -0.82
CA ASP A 46 20.97 -12.48 -0.71
C ASP A 46 21.19 -12.09 0.76
N ASN A 47 21.89 -10.99 0.99
CA ASN A 47 22.20 -10.49 2.34
C ASN A 47 21.05 -9.74 3.02
N THR A 48 19.80 -9.88 2.55
CA THR A 48 18.61 -9.22 3.12
C THR A 48 18.51 -9.42 4.62
N LEU A 49 18.49 -10.67 5.08
CA LEU A 49 18.29 -10.97 6.50
C LEU A 49 19.42 -10.42 7.37
N LEU A 50 20.68 -10.55 6.90
CA LEU A 50 21.85 -10.03 7.60
C LEU A 50 21.76 -8.51 7.82
N LYS A 51 21.35 -7.76 6.78
CA LYS A 51 21.16 -6.31 6.92
C LYS A 51 20.00 -5.96 7.86
N LEU A 52 18.90 -6.68 7.79
CA LEU A 52 17.77 -6.46 8.71
C LEU A 52 18.15 -6.72 10.16
N GLN A 53 18.93 -7.76 10.46
CA GLN A 53 19.45 -8.02 11.80
C GLN A 53 20.33 -6.88 12.32
N LYS A 54 21.16 -6.27 11.46
CA LYS A 54 21.94 -5.07 11.80
C LYS A 54 21.02 -3.90 12.16
N TYR A 55 19.99 -3.63 11.37
CA TYR A 55 19.03 -2.57 11.68
C TYR A 55 18.20 -2.86 12.92
N GLN A 56 17.88 -4.12 13.17
CA GLN A 56 17.19 -4.53 14.39
C GLN A 56 18.04 -4.22 15.65
N GLN A 57 19.36 -4.35 15.58
CA GLN A 57 20.25 -3.90 16.67
C GLN A 57 20.22 -2.39 16.85
N ILE A 58 20.19 -1.62 15.76
CA ILE A 58 20.16 -0.14 15.80
C ILE A 58 18.83 0.36 16.38
N TYR A 59 17.69 -0.18 15.94
CA TYR A 59 16.37 0.24 16.38
C TYR A 59 15.88 -0.46 17.65
N ALA A 60 16.59 -1.49 18.10
CA ALA A 60 16.34 -2.26 19.33
C ALA A 60 14.86 -2.67 19.50
N ASP A 61 14.24 -2.29 20.59
CA ASP A 61 12.83 -2.60 20.90
C ASP A 61 11.81 -1.96 19.93
N LYS A 62 12.22 -0.98 19.14
CA LYS A 62 11.37 -0.33 18.13
C LYS A 62 11.21 -1.14 16.84
N MET A 63 11.99 -2.21 16.63
CA MET A 63 11.95 -3.00 15.39
C MET A 63 11.75 -4.49 15.65
N ILE A 64 10.77 -5.06 14.97
CA ILE A 64 10.47 -6.49 14.98
C ILE A 64 10.55 -7.03 13.55
N VAL A 65 11.31 -8.10 13.39
CA VAL A 65 11.44 -8.85 12.15
C VAL A 65 10.74 -10.19 12.31
N LEU A 66 9.65 -10.36 11.56
CA LEU A 66 8.86 -11.59 11.51
C LEU A 66 9.41 -12.49 10.39
N VAL A 67 10.32 -13.39 10.73
CA VAL A 67 10.92 -14.30 9.76
C VAL A 67 9.93 -15.42 9.42
N ASN A 68 9.69 -15.63 8.14
CA ASN A 68 8.91 -16.76 7.63
C ASN A 68 9.85 -17.91 7.30
N ASP A 69 9.78 -18.98 8.08
CA ASP A 69 10.50 -20.24 7.91
C ASP A 69 9.72 -21.33 7.15
N GLN A 70 8.44 -21.04 6.83
CA GLN A 70 7.58 -21.95 6.14
C GLN A 70 7.85 -22.01 4.63
N PRO A 71 7.55 -23.12 3.96
CA PRO A 71 7.65 -23.21 2.50
C PRO A 71 6.84 -22.10 1.83
N LEU A 72 7.46 -21.47 0.83
CA LEU A 72 6.82 -20.36 0.11
C LEU A 72 5.83 -20.90 -0.94
N SER A 73 4.64 -20.33 -0.99
CA SER A 73 3.72 -20.56 -2.10
C SER A 73 4.40 -20.20 -3.45
N PRO A 74 4.16 -20.97 -4.51
CA PRO A 74 4.61 -20.61 -5.86
C PRO A 74 3.95 -19.31 -6.36
N ILE A 75 2.78 -18.96 -5.84
CA ILE A 75 2.01 -17.79 -6.25
C ILE A 75 2.55 -16.54 -5.56
N ARG A 76 3.09 -15.60 -6.33
CA ARG A 76 3.72 -14.37 -5.81
C ARG A 76 2.78 -13.54 -4.94
N VAL A 77 1.55 -13.30 -5.41
CA VAL A 77 0.57 -12.44 -4.71
C VAL A 77 0.07 -13.07 -3.42
N GLU A 78 -0.03 -14.41 -3.35
CA GLU A 78 -0.33 -15.13 -2.12
C GLU A 78 0.77 -14.93 -1.08
N ARG A 79 2.04 -15.06 -1.47
CA ARG A 79 3.17 -14.80 -0.56
C ARG A 79 3.11 -13.39 0.02
N ILE A 80 2.86 -12.39 -0.83
CA ILE A 80 2.78 -10.98 -0.41
C ILE A 80 1.59 -10.78 0.52
N SER A 81 0.42 -11.34 0.20
CA SER A 81 -0.79 -11.28 1.06
C SER A 81 -0.50 -11.87 2.44
N ASN A 82 0.07 -13.08 2.48
CA ASN A 82 0.41 -13.77 3.73
C ASN A 82 1.43 -12.97 4.56
N SER A 83 2.44 -12.41 3.90
CA SER A 83 3.46 -11.57 4.53
C SER A 83 2.85 -10.32 5.17
N ARG A 84 1.97 -9.61 4.46
CA ARG A 84 1.28 -8.42 4.97
C ARG A 84 0.27 -8.77 6.06
N ASN A 85 -0.41 -9.89 5.97
CA ASN A 85 -1.35 -10.35 7.00
C ASN A 85 -0.64 -10.70 8.31
N ARG A 86 0.56 -11.31 8.27
CA ARG A 86 1.39 -11.51 9.48
C ARG A 86 1.73 -10.18 10.17
N ILE A 87 1.98 -9.13 9.42
CA ILE A 87 2.21 -7.79 9.96
C ILE A 87 0.92 -7.26 10.63
N LEU A 88 -0.23 -7.35 9.96
CA LEU A 88 -1.51 -6.90 10.52
C LEU A 88 -1.87 -7.66 11.80
N GLU A 89 -1.60 -8.95 11.85
CA GLU A 89 -1.80 -9.75 13.05
C GLU A 89 -0.94 -9.25 14.21
N ARG A 90 0.34 -8.97 13.96
CA ARG A 90 1.23 -8.38 14.98
C ARG A 90 0.76 -7.01 15.44
N ILE A 91 0.24 -6.17 14.54
CA ILE A 91 -0.36 -4.88 14.90
C ILE A 91 -1.57 -5.08 15.80
N ARG A 92 -2.47 -6.03 15.50
CA ARG A 92 -3.65 -6.35 16.33
C ARG A 92 -3.26 -6.73 17.76
N GLN A 93 -2.17 -7.50 17.92
CA GLN A 93 -1.63 -7.84 19.25
C GLN A 93 -1.20 -6.58 20.01
N PHE A 94 -0.43 -5.68 19.39
CA PHE A 94 -0.06 -4.40 20.03
C PHE A 94 -1.27 -3.54 20.39
N MET A 95 -2.28 -3.50 19.55
CA MET A 95 -3.51 -2.74 19.82
C MET A 95 -4.32 -3.36 20.96
N GLY A 96 -4.27 -4.68 21.15
CA GLY A 96 -4.87 -5.35 22.31
C GLY A 96 -4.19 -4.95 23.62
N GLU A 97 -2.87 -4.75 23.61
CA GLU A 97 -2.09 -4.33 24.77
C GLU A 97 -2.27 -2.83 25.09
N THR A 98 -2.37 -1.97 24.05
CA THR A 98 -2.42 -0.50 24.15
C THR A 98 -3.52 0.09 23.26
N PRO A 99 -4.82 -0.11 23.61
CA PRO A 99 -5.92 0.41 22.81
C PRO A 99 -5.86 1.94 22.74
N ASN A 100 -6.20 2.49 21.58
CA ASN A 100 -6.22 3.92 21.27
C ASN A 100 -4.86 4.65 21.26
N TYR A 101 -3.75 3.96 21.48
CA TYR A 101 -2.41 4.55 21.37
C TYR A 101 -1.98 4.71 19.92
N TRP A 102 -2.17 3.66 19.08
CA TRP A 102 -1.76 3.62 17.69
C TRP A 102 -2.84 4.21 16.77
N ARG A 103 -2.43 5.08 15.85
CA ARG A 103 -3.35 5.78 14.93
C ARG A 103 -3.16 5.38 13.48
N TYR A 104 -1.93 5.09 13.09
CA TYR A 104 -1.57 4.86 11.70
C TYR A 104 -0.72 3.60 11.55
N PHE A 105 -0.74 3.05 10.36
CA PHE A 105 0.36 2.25 9.87
C PHE A 105 0.75 2.71 8.47
N ILE A 106 2.02 2.60 8.15
CA ILE A 106 2.60 2.83 6.83
C ILE A 106 2.94 1.46 6.27
N MET A 107 2.41 1.12 5.10
CA MET A 107 2.87 -0.03 4.33
C MET A 107 3.74 0.49 3.19
N MET A 108 4.96 -0.04 3.06
CA MET A 108 5.88 0.36 1.99
C MET A 108 6.65 -0.82 1.42
N ASP A 109 7.04 -0.70 0.15
CA ASP A 109 7.92 -1.66 -0.51
C ASP A 109 9.38 -1.46 -0.07
N PHE A 110 10.13 -2.56 0.04
CA PHE A 110 11.52 -2.56 0.48
C PHE A 110 12.51 -2.83 -0.67
N ASP A 111 12.11 -2.50 -1.90
CA ASP A 111 12.89 -2.65 -3.13
C ASP A 111 13.28 -1.28 -3.72
N ASP A 112 13.61 -1.25 -5.01
CA ASP A 112 13.98 -0.04 -5.75
C ASP A 112 12.89 1.04 -5.73
N VAL A 113 11.65 0.65 -5.46
CA VAL A 113 10.51 1.58 -5.44
C VAL A 113 10.63 2.60 -4.32
N CYS A 114 11.00 2.18 -3.10
CA CYS A 114 11.13 3.06 -1.94
C CYS A 114 12.59 3.35 -1.53
N SER A 115 13.57 2.95 -2.31
CA SER A 115 14.99 3.28 -2.07
C SER A 115 15.40 4.65 -2.61
N CYS A 116 14.64 5.23 -3.55
CA CYS A 116 14.91 6.59 -4.04
C CYS A 116 14.76 7.63 -2.93
N PRO A 117 15.48 8.78 -3.01
CA PRO A 117 15.37 9.84 -2.02
C PRO A 117 13.92 10.29 -1.79
N ILE A 118 13.52 10.41 -0.53
CA ILE A 118 12.16 10.79 -0.16
C ILE A 118 12.02 12.31 0.02
N ASN A 119 10.90 12.87 -0.44
CA ASN A 119 10.45 14.23 -0.13
C ASN A 119 9.50 14.19 1.08
N GLU A 120 10.05 13.88 2.24
CA GLU A 120 9.30 13.67 3.48
C GLU A 120 8.56 14.91 3.98
N LYS A 121 8.98 16.11 3.55
CA LYS A 121 8.42 17.41 4.00
C LYS A 121 6.94 17.60 3.66
N ILE A 122 6.39 16.77 2.77
CA ILE A 122 4.95 16.80 2.45
C ILE A 122 4.11 16.01 3.46
N ILE A 123 4.68 15.09 4.22
CA ILE A 123 3.96 14.21 5.16
C ILE A 123 3.26 15.00 6.28
N PRO A 124 3.93 15.98 6.95
CA PRO A 124 3.30 16.75 8.03
C PRO A 124 2.01 17.45 7.63
N TYR A 125 1.92 17.94 6.39
CA TYR A 125 0.70 18.56 5.89
C TYR A 125 -0.48 17.57 5.95
N TYR A 126 -0.30 16.36 5.44
CA TYR A 126 -1.36 15.35 5.40
C TYR A 126 -1.70 14.78 6.78
N LEU A 127 -0.81 14.86 7.74
CA LEU A 127 -1.06 14.49 9.14
C LEU A 127 -1.67 15.65 9.95
N SER A 128 -1.89 16.81 9.36
CA SER A 128 -2.48 17.98 10.04
C SER A 128 -4.00 18.06 9.85
N ALA A 129 -4.66 18.85 10.69
CA ALA A 129 -6.09 19.15 10.55
C ALA A 129 -6.44 19.98 9.30
N LYS A 130 -5.44 20.51 8.58
CA LYS A 130 -5.62 21.28 7.34
C LYS A 130 -5.69 20.38 6.10
N SER A 131 -5.36 19.11 6.23
CA SER A 131 -5.45 18.14 5.14
C SER A 131 -6.91 17.85 4.78
N PRO A 132 -7.24 17.63 3.49
CA PRO A 132 -8.48 16.95 3.14
C PRO A 132 -8.58 15.59 3.85
N GLU A 133 -9.80 15.11 4.06
CA GLU A 133 -10.02 13.83 4.71
C GLU A 133 -9.52 12.65 3.88
N TRP A 134 -8.85 11.73 4.54
CA TRP A 134 -8.40 10.46 3.98
C TRP A 134 -8.34 9.38 5.07
N ASP A 135 -8.52 8.14 4.67
CA ASP A 135 -8.33 6.97 5.53
C ASP A 135 -7.17 6.09 5.02
N CYS A 136 -6.94 6.09 3.72
CA CYS A 136 -5.70 5.63 3.10
C CYS A 136 -5.16 6.73 2.19
N LEU A 137 -3.89 7.08 2.35
CA LEU A 137 -3.21 8.07 1.53
C LEU A 137 -2.01 7.44 0.82
N THR A 138 -2.03 7.47 -0.50
CA THR A 138 -0.91 7.09 -1.37
C THR A 138 -0.40 8.32 -2.14
N PHE A 139 0.71 8.18 -2.84
CA PHE A 139 1.37 9.31 -3.48
C PHE A 139 1.62 9.08 -4.97
N ASN A 140 1.64 10.17 -5.72
CA ASN A 140 2.01 10.17 -7.11
C ASN A 140 3.49 9.79 -7.31
N ARG A 141 3.83 9.31 -8.50
CA ARG A 141 5.20 9.09 -8.99
C ARG A 141 5.33 9.65 -10.40
N LYS A 142 6.53 9.99 -10.82
CA LYS A 142 6.83 10.57 -12.14
C LYS A 142 6.19 9.79 -13.29
N ASN A 143 6.23 8.47 -13.21
CA ASN A 143 5.57 7.57 -14.14
C ASN A 143 4.71 6.62 -13.32
N TYR A 144 3.47 7.00 -13.00
CA TYR A 144 2.60 6.18 -12.17
C TYR A 144 2.72 4.69 -12.54
N TYR A 145 3.43 3.89 -11.71
CA TYR A 145 3.86 2.56 -12.14
C TYR A 145 2.88 1.45 -11.73
N ASP A 146 2.29 1.56 -10.53
CA ASP A 146 1.50 0.49 -9.94
C ASP A 146 0.03 0.53 -10.43
N ILE A 147 -0.12 0.29 -11.74
CA ILE A 147 -1.44 0.21 -12.36
C ILE A 147 -2.19 -1.05 -11.91
N TRP A 148 -1.48 -2.07 -11.44
CA TRP A 148 -2.11 -3.28 -10.97
C TRP A 148 -2.92 -3.08 -9.68
N ALA A 149 -2.42 -2.31 -8.71
CA ALA A 149 -3.15 -1.95 -7.51
C ALA A 149 -4.23 -0.88 -7.74
N LEU A 150 -4.19 -0.18 -8.88
CA LEU A 150 -5.05 0.97 -9.12
C LEU A 150 -6.46 0.56 -9.52
N SER A 151 -7.47 1.13 -8.82
CA SER A 151 -8.88 1.09 -9.19
C SER A 151 -9.51 2.45 -9.00
N PHE A 152 -10.13 2.96 -10.04
CA PHE A 152 -10.84 4.24 -10.01
C PHE A 152 -12.04 4.23 -10.96
N GLU A 153 -12.76 5.33 -11.04
CA GLU A 153 -13.96 5.44 -11.88
C GLU A 153 -13.73 4.89 -13.29
N ASN A 154 -14.60 3.97 -13.70
CA ASN A 154 -14.57 3.24 -14.97
C ASN A 154 -13.46 2.17 -15.13
N TYR A 155 -12.53 2.04 -14.17
CA TYR A 155 -11.50 1.01 -14.14
C TYR A 155 -11.44 0.35 -12.76
N ILE A 156 -12.46 -0.45 -12.45
CA ILE A 156 -12.59 -1.09 -11.15
C ILE A 156 -11.77 -2.37 -11.06
N TYR A 157 -11.78 -3.15 -12.15
CA TYR A 157 -11.03 -4.40 -12.23
C TYR A 157 -9.53 -4.16 -12.39
N SER A 158 -8.76 -5.19 -12.11
CA SER A 158 -7.36 -5.27 -12.47
C SER A 158 -7.18 -4.98 -13.97
N CYS A 159 -6.14 -4.24 -14.33
CA CYS A 159 -5.77 -4.02 -15.73
C CYS A 159 -5.59 -5.33 -16.50
N TRP A 160 -5.23 -6.42 -15.81
CA TRP A 160 -5.06 -7.74 -16.39
C TRP A 160 -6.37 -8.47 -16.67
N SER A 161 -7.49 -8.00 -16.14
CA SER A 161 -8.82 -8.59 -16.35
C SER A 161 -9.48 -8.17 -17.66
N PHE A 162 -8.80 -7.40 -18.50
CA PHE A 162 -9.31 -6.93 -19.78
C PHE A 162 -8.72 -7.70 -20.96
N PRO A 163 -9.44 -7.80 -22.10
CA PRO A 163 -8.97 -8.52 -23.30
C PRO A 163 -7.64 -8.00 -23.84
N ASN A 164 -7.40 -6.70 -23.76
CA ASN A 164 -6.15 -6.05 -24.17
C ASN A 164 -5.53 -5.31 -22.96
N PRO A 165 -4.81 -6.01 -22.06
CA PRO A 165 -4.27 -5.42 -20.86
C PRO A 165 -3.33 -4.25 -21.12
N GLN A 166 -2.47 -4.33 -22.15
CA GLN A 166 -1.51 -3.28 -22.43
C GLN A 166 -2.18 -1.97 -22.85
N LYS A 167 -3.25 -2.03 -23.63
CA LYS A 167 -4.05 -0.85 -23.98
C LYS A 167 -4.68 -0.24 -22.73
N VAL A 168 -5.26 -1.08 -21.86
CA VAL A 168 -5.89 -0.63 -20.62
C VAL A 168 -4.87 -0.01 -19.69
N ILE A 169 -3.69 -0.60 -19.49
CA ILE A 169 -2.59 -0.04 -18.71
C ILE A 169 -2.23 1.36 -19.20
N ASN A 170 -2.07 1.53 -20.52
CA ASN A 170 -1.73 2.81 -21.12
C ASN A 170 -2.84 3.85 -20.93
N ASP A 171 -4.11 3.45 -21.08
CA ASP A 171 -5.25 4.33 -20.87
C ASP A 171 -5.40 4.74 -19.39
N MET A 172 -5.24 3.80 -18.47
CA MET A 172 -5.23 4.07 -17.03
C MET A 172 -4.09 5.03 -16.65
N LYS A 173 -2.87 4.79 -17.14
CA LYS A 173 -1.72 5.70 -16.92
C LYS A 173 -2.01 7.12 -17.40
N LYS A 174 -2.49 7.28 -18.63
CA LYS A 174 -2.84 8.59 -19.18
C LYS A 174 -3.91 9.29 -18.33
N ARG A 175 -4.96 8.57 -17.93
CA ARG A 175 -6.05 9.12 -17.14
C ARG A 175 -5.59 9.54 -15.74
N ILE A 176 -4.91 8.66 -15.01
CA ILE A 176 -4.46 8.99 -13.65
C ILE A 176 -3.45 10.14 -13.66
N THR A 177 -2.51 10.15 -14.60
CA THR A 177 -1.55 11.26 -14.75
C THR A 177 -2.27 12.59 -15.01
N ARG A 178 -3.26 12.61 -15.94
CA ARG A 178 -4.07 13.80 -16.22
C ARG A 178 -4.82 14.27 -14.98
N GLN A 179 -5.47 13.36 -14.25
CA GLN A 179 -6.23 13.68 -13.04
C GLN A 179 -5.31 14.29 -11.97
N LEU A 180 -4.19 13.65 -11.67
CA LEU A 180 -3.26 14.15 -10.66
C LEU A 180 -2.61 15.47 -11.06
N SER A 181 -2.32 15.70 -12.35
CA SER A 181 -1.77 16.96 -12.84
C SER A 181 -2.77 18.12 -12.85
N SER A 182 -4.07 17.84 -12.83
CA SER A 182 -5.12 18.88 -12.76
C SER A 182 -5.48 19.30 -11.34
N LEU A 183 -4.98 18.59 -10.34
CA LEU A 183 -5.20 18.92 -8.93
C LEU A 183 -4.27 20.03 -8.46
N THR A 184 -4.76 20.85 -7.54
CA THR A 184 -3.86 21.71 -6.76
C THR A 184 -3.02 20.87 -5.81
N LYS A 185 -1.93 21.44 -5.28
CA LYS A 185 -1.06 20.72 -4.32
C LYS A 185 -1.78 20.31 -3.01
N TYR A 186 -2.96 20.84 -2.75
CA TYR A 186 -3.73 20.58 -1.53
C TYR A 186 -4.90 19.62 -1.77
N ASP A 187 -5.24 19.33 -3.02
CA ASP A 187 -6.32 18.40 -3.36
C ASP A 187 -5.86 16.95 -3.28
N LEU A 188 -6.83 16.05 -3.16
CA LEU A 188 -6.61 14.61 -3.20
C LEU A 188 -7.52 13.96 -4.24
N TYR A 189 -7.00 13.00 -4.98
CA TYR A 189 -7.79 12.21 -5.92
C TYR A 189 -8.40 11.01 -5.22
N ARG A 190 -9.73 10.91 -5.19
CA ARG A 190 -10.44 9.77 -4.63
C ARG A 190 -10.43 8.60 -5.61
N CYS A 191 -10.06 7.43 -5.13
CA CYS A 191 -10.07 6.18 -5.89
C CYS A 191 -10.65 5.03 -5.04
N TYR A 192 -10.70 3.82 -5.59
CA TYR A 192 -11.14 2.63 -4.87
C TYR A 192 -9.98 1.79 -4.37
N SER A 193 -8.84 1.85 -5.04
CA SER A 193 -7.61 1.20 -4.64
C SER A 193 -6.42 1.89 -5.28
N ALA A 194 -5.35 2.06 -4.53
CA ALA A 194 -4.05 2.53 -4.98
C ALA A 194 -2.98 2.14 -3.95
N PHE A 195 -1.74 1.95 -4.40
CA PHE A 195 -0.63 1.74 -3.48
C PHE A 195 0.63 2.50 -3.95
N ASN A 196 1.11 2.19 -5.16
CA ASN A 196 2.25 2.86 -5.78
C ASN A 196 3.53 2.78 -4.93
N GLY A 197 3.67 1.67 -4.18
CA GLY A 197 4.82 1.34 -3.33
C GLY A 197 4.80 1.92 -1.91
N PHE A 198 3.86 2.83 -1.60
CA PHE A 198 3.77 3.47 -0.28
C PHE A 198 2.34 3.92 0.03
N GLY A 199 1.86 3.60 1.21
CA GLY A 199 0.56 4.05 1.71
C GLY A 199 0.57 4.29 3.21
N ILE A 200 -0.08 5.38 3.65
CA ILE A 200 -0.38 5.68 5.06
C ILE A 200 -1.84 5.32 5.30
N TYR A 201 -2.11 4.54 6.31
CA TYR A 201 -3.44 4.00 6.61
C TYR A 201 -3.87 4.38 8.02
N ARG A 202 -5.13 4.73 8.21
CA ARG A 202 -5.73 4.88 9.53
C ARG A 202 -6.10 3.51 10.09
N LEU A 203 -5.57 3.17 11.25
CA LEU A 203 -5.76 1.85 11.86
C LEU A 203 -7.23 1.54 12.14
N ASP A 204 -8.00 2.52 12.62
CA ASP A 204 -9.42 2.37 12.93
C ASP A 204 -10.29 1.96 11.72
N LYS A 205 -9.78 2.17 10.49
CA LYS A 205 -10.48 1.83 9.24
C LYS A 205 -9.99 0.55 8.57
N PHE A 206 -8.82 0.05 8.95
CA PHE A 206 -8.17 -1.03 8.21
C PHE A 206 -7.80 -2.25 9.06
N ILE A 207 -7.81 -2.14 10.39
CA ILE A 207 -7.26 -3.18 11.25
C ILE A 207 -8.04 -4.50 11.20
N ASP A 208 -9.32 -4.47 10.88
CA ASP A 208 -10.20 -5.65 10.73
C ASP A 208 -10.30 -6.14 9.27
N CYS A 209 -9.48 -5.58 8.36
CA CYS A 209 -9.36 -6.00 6.97
C CYS A 209 -8.19 -6.96 6.80
N GLU A 210 -8.21 -7.70 5.69
CA GLU A 210 -7.18 -8.68 5.33
C GLU A 210 -6.72 -8.49 3.89
N TYR A 211 -5.44 -8.67 3.64
CA TYR A 211 -4.92 -8.78 2.28
C TYR A 211 -5.32 -10.13 1.68
N ARG A 212 -6.04 -10.09 0.56
CA ARG A 212 -6.47 -11.29 -0.17
C ARG A 212 -6.07 -11.15 -1.62
N TRP A 213 -5.55 -12.22 -2.18
CA TRP A 213 -5.10 -12.32 -3.56
C TRP A 213 -6.13 -12.94 -4.50
N ILE A 214 -7.25 -13.43 -3.94
CA ILE A 214 -8.39 -13.98 -4.67
C ILE A 214 -9.42 -12.89 -4.89
N ILE A 215 -9.99 -12.83 -6.10
CA ILE A 215 -11.05 -11.89 -6.45
C ILE A 215 -12.36 -12.31 -5.80
N ASP A 216 -12.93 -11.45 -4.98
CA ASP A 216 -14.29 -11.58 -4.45
C ASP A 216 -15.20 -10.51 -5.06
N LEU A 217 -15.98 -10.88 -6.08
CA LEU A 217 -16.87 -9.94 -6.78
C LEU A 217 -17.95 -9.33 -5.89
N LYS A 218 -18.27 -9.94 -4.73
CA LYS A 218 -19.24 -9.38 -3.77
C LYS A 218 -18.75 -8.09 -3.14
N GLN A 219 -17.44 -7.89 -3.10
CA GLN A 219 -16.81 -6.65 -2.58
C GLN A 219 -16.89 -5.48 -3.58
N TYR A 220 -17.19 -5.76 -4.85
CA TYR A 220 -17.23 -4.73 -5.89
C TYR A 220 -18.58 -4.01 -5.91
N PRO A 221 -18.62 -2.67 -5.91
CA PRO A 221 -19.87 -1.91 -6.02
C PRO A 221 -20.59 -2.19 -7.35
N ARG A 222 -21.78 -2.81 -7.31
CA ARG A 222 -22.50 -3.28 -8.51
C ARG A 222 -22.68 -2.20 -9.59
N LYS A 223 -23.10 -1.00 -9.20
CA LYS A 223 -23.26 0.12 -10.13
C LYS A 223 -21.97 0.48 -10.87
N ARG A 224 -20.83 0.28 -10.22
CA ARG A 224 -19.51 0.57 -10.79
C ARG A 224 -19.03 -0.53 -11.73
N LEU A 225 -19.37 -1.78 -11.43
CA LEU A 225 -19.15 -2.88 -12.36
C LEU A 225 -19.91 -2.65 -13.67
N GLU A 226 -21.17 -2.25 -13.60
CA GLU A 226 -22.00 -1.95 -14.76
C GLU A 226 -21.42 -0.78 -15.58
N ALA A 227 -20.99 0.29 -14.92
CA ALA A 227 -20.34 1.43 -15.59
C ALA A 227 -19.02 1.02 -16.27
N ASN A 228 -18.23 0.18 -15.61
CA ASN A 228 -16.98 -0.37 -16.18
C ASN A 228 -17.26 -1.21 -17.44
N PHE A 229 -18.27 -2.07 -17.43
CA PHE A 229 -18.67 -2.84 -18.61
C PHE A 229 -19.11 -1.97 -19.77
N LYS A 230 -19.91 -0.94 -19.52
CA LYS A 230 -20.36 0.02 -20.55
C LYS A 230 -19.19 0.76 -21.20
N LEU A 231 -18.22 1.20 -20.39
CA LEU A 231 -17.07 1.96 -20.90
C LEU A 231 -16.17 1.13 -21.78
N VAL A 232 -15.92 -0.12 -21.39
CA VAL A 232 -14.92 -0.97 -22.04
C VAL A 232 -15.49 -1.67 -23.28
N GLY A 233 -16.85 -1.60 -23.48
CA GLY A 233 -17.54 -2.20 -24.62
C GLY A 233 -17.46 -3.73 -24.71
N SER A 234 -16.91 -4.36 -23.70
CA SER A 234 -16.79 -5.81 -23.56
C SER A 234 -16.90 -6.22 -22.10
N ARG A 235 -17.37 -7.42 -21.84
CA ARG A 235 -17.28 -8.00 -20.51
C ARG A 235 -15.81 -8.12 -20.15
N ALA A 236 -15.39 -7.51 -19.02
CA ALA A 236 -14.09 -7.79 -18.45
C ALA A 236 -13.99 -9.29 -18.22
N MET A 237 -13.06 -9.95 -18.88
CA MET A 237 -12.81 -11.36 -18.64
C MET A 237 -11.80 -11.46 -17.51
N ILE A 238 -12.23 -12.00 -16.40
CA ILE A 238 -11.31 -12.39 -15.31
C ILE A 238 -10.54 -13.59 -15.84
N LYS A 239 -9.35 -13.35 -16.38
CA LYS A 239 -8.52 -14.42 -16.97
C LYS A 239 -8.03 -15.40 -15.92
N ASP A 240 -7.72 -14.90 -14.73
CA ASP A 240 -7.35 -15.72 -13.58
C ASP A 240 -8.14 -15.21 -12.36
N PRO A 241 -9.28 -15.86 -12.03
CA PRO A 241 -10.08 -15.47 -10.88
C PRO A 241 -9.35 -15.66 -9.55
N ASN A 242 -8.24 -16.37 -9.56
CA ASN A 242 -7.45 -16.70 -8.38
C ASN A 242 -6.28 -15.76 -8.14
N GLN A 243 -6.09 -14.73 -8.99
CA GLN A 243 -4.99 -13.80 -8.82
C GLN A 243 -5.41 -12.35 -9.07
N ASP A 244 -5.41 -11.55 -8.01
CA ASP A 244 -5.54 -10.09 -8.10
C ASP A 244 -4.51 -9.41 -7.20
N CYS A 245 -4.36 -8.10 -7.37
CA CYS A 245 -3.56 -7.30 -6.45
C CYS A 245 -4.22 -7.31 -5.07
N GLU A 246 -3.49 -7.73 -4.07
CA GLU A 246 -3.95 -7.87 -2.69
C GLU A 246 -4.40 -6.55 -2.06
N HIS A 247 -3.87 -5.42 -2.50
CA HIS A 247 -4.34 -4.10 -2.08
C HIS A 247 -5.80 -3.83 -2.48
N ARG A 248 -6.24 -4.33 -3.63
CA ARG A 248 -7.60 -4.11 -4.09
C ARG A 248 -8.62 -4.70 -3.13
N SER A 249 -8.46 -5.97 -2.76
CA SER A 249 -9.32 -6.61 -1.77
C SER A 249 -9.27 -5.91 -0.41
N PHE A 250 -8.08 -5.52 0.03
CA PHE A 250 -7.87 -4.82 1.30
C PHE A 250 -8.61 -3.48 1.36
N HIS A 251 -8.49 -2.67 0.31
CA HIS A 251 -9.17 -1.37 0.22
C HIS A 251 -10.68 -1.51 0.08
N PHE A 252 -11.15 -2.47 -0.73
CA PHE A 252 -12.60 -2.68 -0.88
C PHE A 252 -13.27 -3.14 0.42
N GLN A 253 -12.62 -3.99 1.21
CA GLN A 253 -13.12 -4.35 2.54
C GLN A 253 -13.28 -3.11 3.43
N ALA A 254 -12.27 -2.24 3.47
CA ALA A 254 -12.32 -1.01 4.27
C ALA A 254 -13.42 -0.04 3.77
N ILE A 255 -13.60 0.10 2.47
CA ILE A 255 -14.70 0.89 1.91
C ILE A 255 -16.05 0.30 2.31
N GLN A 256 -16.21 -1.02 2.19
CA GLN A 256 -17.48 -1.69 2.47
C GLN A 256 -17.85 -1.64 3.97
N LYS A 257 -16.86 -1.84 4.84
CA LYS A 257 -17.08 -1.91 6.30
C LYS A 257 -17.15 -0.52 6.95
N HIS A 258 -16.35 0.43 6.47
CA HIS A 258 -16.06 1.67 7.18
C HIS A 258 -16.23 2.94 6.34
N ASP A 259 -16.75 2.82 5.10
CA ASP A 259 -16.80 3.91 4.10
C ASP A 259 -15.42 4.61 3.94
N ALA A 260 -14.35 3.83 3.98
CA ALA A 260 -13.00 4.35 3.95
C ALA A 260 -12.70 5.16 2.68
N LYS A 261 -12.02 6.29 2.85
CA LYS A 261 -11.63 7.19 1.78
C LYS A 261 -10.20 6.86 1.33
N ILE A 262 -10.09 6.20 0.18
CA ILE A 262 -8.79 5.89 -0.45
C ILE A 262 -8.41 7.05 -1.35
N MET A 263 -7.30 7.69 -1.04
CA MET A 263 -6.88 8.95 -1.67
C MET A 263 -5.48 8.86 -2.25
N ILE A 264 -5.27 9.55 -3.37
CA ILE A 264 -3.95 9.72 -3.98
C ILE A 264 -3.58 11.21 -3.93
N SER A 265 -2.44 11.51 -3.32
CA SER A 265 -1.83 12.83 -3.36
C SER A 265 -1.20 13.10 -4.73
N PRO A 266 -1.35 14.31 -5.32
CA PRO A 266 -0.62 14.69 -6.52
C PRO A 266 0.89 14.83 -6.30
N HIS A 267 1.35 14.93 -5.06
CA HIS A 267 2.77 15.06 -4.74
C HIS A 267 3.55 13.78 -5.03
N ILE A 268 4.76 13.97 -5.53
CA ILE A 268 5.74 12.90 -5.67
C ILE A 268 6.49 12.78 -4.35
N LEU A 269 6.31 11.63 -3.66
CA LEU A 269 6.97 11.35 -2.39
C LEU A 269 8.41 10.86 -2.58
N PHE A 270 8.64 9.95 -3.55
CA PHE A 270 9.98 9.42 -3.86
C PHE A 270 10.49 10.04 -5.16
N LEU A 271 11.63 10.72 -5.06
CA LEU A 271 12.24 11.45 -6.17
C LEU A 271 13.04 10.48 -7.05
N GLN A 272 12.53 10.20 -8.25
CA GLN A 272 13.17 9.33 -9.25
C GLN A 272 13.96 10.18 -10.26
#